data_def3199bfb189c05ac7cb928565898cc
#
_entry.id   def3199bfb189c05ac7cb928565898cc
#
_cell.length_a   1.000
_cell.length_b   1.000
_cell.length_c   1.000
_cell.angle_alpha   90.00
_cell.angle_beta   90.00
_cell.angle_gamma   90.00
#
_symmetry.space_group_name_H-M   'P 1'
#
loop_
_entity.id
_entity.type
_entity.pdbx_description
1 polymer ?
#
loop_
_entity_poly.entity_id
_entity_poly.type
_entity_poly.pdbx_seq_one_letter_code
_entity_poly.pdbx_strand_id
1 'polypeptide(L)'
;MYNNYNIVSNSQNNQSISKQGTYKLLFWNLLCNEYSYDVKTSPKLELKYKVWEYRSKLFTHIFSNKSIISDFYCFVEVDKQDDIYIMLNAIVNQKLFDIVYYPRPHTPLGIMLLYNRVKFKLIKSYKYYLGININQNFALVAILQENFFPNNFFAIIITHLTAFDKNEKARIKQTNKLFYNLANDNMMRQYKINKIIICGDLNTNPDSECVKLILGNNFKSVFDINNKDDNNYTIVIDTIDEGIKKLKFDYIFISENINIKNKILPINYLDFEKGLPNENFPSDHIYLFTEFQFCEPKNQTFIDFDKIIYDKSINYELSMTNDNKKINYFKNNKEENKEKKEIKGNKEMNEDLKDNKNI
;
A
#
# COMPACT_ATOMS: atom_id res chain seq x y z
N MET A 1 -5.62 35.01 -20.13
CA MET A 1 -5.95 36.15 -19.25
C MET A 1 -5.57 35.72 -17.82
N TYR A 2 -4.50 36.28 -17.32
CA TYR A 2 -4.01 36.02 -15.97
C TYR A 2 -4.65 37.05 -15.05
N ASN A 3 -5.43 36.63 -14.07
CA ASN A 3 -5.95 37.52 -13.05
C ASN A 3 -4.90 37.70 -11.96
N ASN A 4 -4.44 38.95 -11.84
CA ASN A 4 -3.60 39.44 -10.75
C ASN A 4 -4.37 39.42 -9.43
N TYR A 5 -3.85 38.71 -8.44
CA TYR A 5 -4.29 38.88 -7.06
C TYR A 5 -3.50 40.04 -6.44
N ASN A 6 -4.16 41.17 -6.22
CA ASN A 6 -3.65 42.27 -5.45
C ASN A 6 -3.52 41.87 -3.97
N ILE A 7 -2.31 41.96 -3.44
CA ILE A 7 -2.01 41.88 -2.01
C ILE A 7 -2.34 43.25 -1.41
N VAL A 8 -3.44 43.32 -0.67
CA VAL A 8 -3.70 44.43 0.22
C VAL A 8 -3.09 44.14 1.57
N SER A 9 -2.06 44.89 1.92
CA SER A 9 -1.47 44.91 3.25
C SER A 9 -2.40 45.67 4.20
N ASN A 10 -3.06 44.99 5.12
CA ASN A 10 -3.62 45.60 6.31
C ASN A 10 -2.95 45.02 7.54
N SER A 11 -2.23 45.87 8.23
CA SER A 11 -1.58 45.67 9.50
C SER A 11 -2.60 45.51 10.65
N GLN A 12 -2.20 44.69 11.63
CA GLN A 12 -2.75 44.52 12.97
C GLN A 12 -3.99 43.61 13.10
N ASN A 13 -3.71 42.29 13.26
CA ASN A 13 -4.14 41.53 14.47
C ASN A 13 -3.44 40.16 14.44
N ASN A 14 -2.59 39.94 15.43
CA ASN A 14 -1.90 38.68 15.67
C ASN A 14 -2.90 37.58 16.06
N GLN A 15 -3.45 36.90 15.08
CA GLN A 15 -3.90 35.52 15.17
C GLN A 15 -3.38 34.80 13.93
N SER A 16 -2.23 34.16 14.08
CA SER A 16 -1.67 33.25 13.10
C SER A 16 -2.57 32.01 13.00
N ILE A 17 -3.66 32.12 12.30
CA ILE A 17 -4.41 30.95 11.83
C ILE A 17 -3.62 30.44 10.64
N SER A 18 -2.68 29.51 10.90
CA SER A 18 -2.12 28.67 9.86
C SER A 18 -3.28 27.85 9.29
N LYS A 19 -3.83 28.25 8.16
CA LYS A 19 -4.81 27.43 7.42
C LYS A 19 -4.07 26.19 6.90
N GLN A 20 -3.96 25.17 7.73
CA GLN A 20 -3.50 23.85 7.29
C GLN A 20 -4.39 23.39 6.16
N GLY A 21 -3.76 22.90 5.07
CA GLY A 21 -4.48 22.42 3.89
C GLY A 21 -5.35 21.22 4.19
N THR A 22 -6.44 21.07 3.45
CA THR A 22 -7.19 19.81 3.40
C THR A 22 -6.57 18.93 2.32
N TYR A 23 -6.27 17.69 2.68
CA TYR A 23 -5.63 16.70 1.82
C TYR A 23 -6.58 15.53 1.57
N LYS A 24 -6.36 14.84 0.46
CA LYS A 24 -7.20 13.75 -0.02
C LYS A 24 -6.37 12.49 -0.22
N LEU A 25 -6.87 11.37 0.27
CA LEU A 25 -6.26 10.06 0.10
C LEU A 25 -7.30 9.07 -0.42
N LEU A 26 -6.90 8.30 -1.42
CA LEU A 26 -7.63 7.15 -1.93
C LEU A 26 -6.80 5.89 -1.70
N PHE A 27 -7.38 4.88 -1.06
CA PHE A 27 -6.84 3.53 -0.96
C PHE A 27 -7.67 2.57 -1.79
N TRP A 28 -7.01 1.65 -2.52
CA TRP A 28 -7.69 0.63 -3.30
C TRP A 28 -6.83 -0.62 -3.51
N ASN A 29 -7.39 -1.80 -3.29
CA ASN A 29 -6.88 -3.06 -3.84
C ASN A 29 -7.37 -3.18 -5.29
N LEU A 30 -6.43 -3.23 -6.24
CA LEU A 30 -6.75 -3.14 -7.67
C LEU A 30 -7.11 -4.47 -8.31
N LEU A 31 -7.04 -5.57 -7.56
CA LEU A 31 -7.18 -6.93 -8.04
C LEU A 31 -6.16 -7.25 -9.14
N CYS A 32 -5.07 -7.88 -8.77
CA CYS A 32 -4.02 -8.31 -9.70
C CYS A 32 -4.62 -9.08 -10.87
N ASN A 33 -4.13 -8.82 -12.07
CA ASN A 33 -4.65 -9.44 -13.28
C ASN A 33 -4.58 -10.97 -13.24
N GLU A 34 -3.50 -11.55 -12.71
CA GLU A 34 -3.36 -12.99 -12.56
C GLU A 34 -4.48 -13.60 -11.68
N TYR A 35 -4.88 -12.90 -10.61
CA TYR A 35 -5.91 -13.39 -9.68
C TYR A 35 -7.33 -13.10 -10.14
N SER A 36 -7.53 -12.15 -11.05
CA SER A 36 -8.85 -11.84 -11.59
C SER A 36 -9.49 -13.04 -12.34
N TYR A 37 -8.68 -13.99 -12.80
CA TYR A 37 -9.12 -15.21 -13.48
C TYR A 37 -9.39 -16.38 -12.52
N ASP A 38 -9.17 -16.23 -11.21
CA ASP A 38 -9.45 -17.33 -10.29
C ASP A 38 -10.94 -17.67 -10.26
N VAL A 39 -11.27 -18.84 -10.80
CA VAL A 39 -12.65 -19.33 -10.91
C VAL A 39 -13.27 -19.56 -9.52
N LYS A 40 -12.46 -19.77 -8.49
CA LYS A 40 -12.95 -20.03 -7.13
C LYS A 40 -13.50 -18.78 -6.45
N THR A 41 -12.98 -17.61 -6.79
CA THR A 41 -13.38 -16.34 -6.19
C THR A 41 -14.52 -15.62 -6.89
N SER A 42 -14.90 -16.04 -8.11
CA SER A 42 -16.00 -15.42 -8.83
C SER A 42 -16.47 -16.32 -9.98
N PRO A 43 -17.08 -17.48 -9.68
CA PRO A 43 -17.41 -18.50 -10.68
C PRO A 43 -18.52 -18.06 -11.66
N LYS A 44 -19.43 -17.18 -11.24
CA LYS A 44 -20.57 -16.74 -12.04
C LYS A 44 -20.31 -15.47 -12.86
N LEU A 45 -19.18 -14.80 -12.63
CA LEU A 45 -18.87 -13.59 -13.35
C LEU A 45 -18.44 -13.89 -14.79
N GLU A 46 -18.97 -13.11 -15.72
CA GLU A 46 -18.58 -13.22 -17.12
C GLU A 46 -17.07 -12.93 -17.28
N LEU A 47 -16.37 -13.81 -18.00
CA LEU A 47 -14.93 -13.72 -18.20
C LEU A 47 -14.48 -12.37 -18.75
N LYS A 48 -15.31 -11.72 -19.59
CA LYS A 48 -15.00 -10.41 -20.17
C LYS A 48 -14.73 -9.32 -19.14
N TYR A 49 -15.40 -9.37 -17.97
CA TYR A 49 -15.18 -8.37 -16.90
C TYR A 49 -13.92 -8.62 -16.09
N LYS A 50 -13.33 -9.82 -16.21
CA LYS A 50 -12.10 -10.21 -15.53
C LYS A 50 -10.86 -9.82 -16.32
N VAL A 51 -10.96 -9.63 -17.65
CA VAL A 51 -9.82 -9.31 -18.51
C VAL A 51 -9.36 -7.86 -18.30
N TRP A 52 -8.05 -7.69 -18.32
CA TRP A 52 -7.42 -6.41 -18.05
C TRP A 52 -7.84 -5.31 -19.04
N GLU A 53 -7.98 -5.62 -20.31
CA GLU A 53 -8.39 -4.67 -21.36
C GLU A 53 -9.77 -4.05 -21.09
N TYR A 54 -10.64 -4.76 -20.38
CA TYR A 54 -11.92 -4.23 -19.94
C TYR A 54 -11.77 -3.43 -18.65
N ARG A 55 -11.12 -4.02 -17.65
CA ARG A 55 -10.93 -3.42 -16.32
C ARG A 55 -10.15 -2.11 -16.37
N SER A 56 -9.10 -2.03 -17.20
CA SER A 56 -8.28 -0.82 -17.37
C SER A 56 -9.09 0.39 -17.85
N LYS A 57 -10.07 0.18 -18.73
CA LYS A 57 -10.98 1.24 -19.18
C LYS A 57 -11.87 1.75 -18.06
N LEU A 58 -12.36 0.87 -17.21
CA LEU A 58 -13.14 1.24 -16.03
C LEU A 58 -12.29 1.99 -15.00
N PHE A 59 -11.05 1.55 -14.72
CA PHE A 59 -10.11 2.29 -13.89
C PHE A 59 -9.87 3.69 -14.43
N THR A 60 -9.60 3.81 -15.74
CA THR A 60 -9.39 5.12 -16.39
C THR A 60 -10.62 6.02 -16.24
N HIS A 61 -11.82 5.47 -16.42
CA HIS A 61 -13.07 6.22 -16.23
C HIS A 61 -13.23 6.70 -14.77
N ILE A 62 -13.03 5.82 -13.79
CA ILE A 62 -13.16 6.15 -12.37
C ILE A 62 -12.14 7.21 -11.97
N PHE A 63 -10.85 7.04 -12.33
CA PHE A 63 -9.80 8.03 -12.01
C PHE A 63 -9.96 9.36 -12.74
N SER A 64 -10.72 9.43 -13.82
CA SER A 64 -11.08 10.68 -14.50
C SER A 64 -12.17 11.46 -13.75
N ASN A 65 -12.82 10.85 -12.76
CA ASN A 65 -13.85 11.51 -11.96
C ASN A 65 -13.21 12.54 -11.00
N LYS A 66 -13.54 13.81 -11.20
CA LYS A 66 -12.99 14.93 -10.40
C LYS A 66 -13.29 14.85 -8.91
N SER A 67 -14.36 14.14 -8.51
CA SER A 67 -14.76 14.04 -7.09
C SER A 67 -13.80 13.21 -6.26
N ILE A 68 -13.03 12.28 -6.89
CA ILE A 68 -12.06 11.39 -6.23
C ILE A 68 -10.62 11.74 -6.53
N ILE A 69 -10.36 12.88 -7.20
CA ILE A 69 -8.98 13.36 -7.37
C ILE A 69 -8.36 13.53 -5.99
N SER A 70 -7.27 12.79 -5.76
CA SER A 70 -6.60 12.70 -4.47
C SER A 70 -5.20 13.29 -4.52
N ASP A 71 -4.67 13.64 -3.36
CA ASP A 71 -3.26 14.01 -3.22
C ASP A 71 -2.37 12.78 -3.05
N PHE A 72 -2.97 11.70 -2.53
CA PHE A 72 -2.33 10.41 -2.34
C PHE A 72 -3.21 9.30 -2.91
N TYR A 73 -2.61 8.43 -3.72
CA TYR A 73 -3.22 7.18 -4.14
C TYR A 73 -2.38 6.04 -3.60
N CYS A 74 -2.99 5.21 -2.78
CA CYS A 74 -2.38 4.07 -2.11
C CYS A 74 -2.97 2.80 -2.71
N PHE A 75 -2.17 2.01 -3.41
CA PHE A 75 -2.65 0.83 -4.11
C PHE A 75 -1.92 -0.42 -3.65
N VAL A 76 -2.65 -1.51 -3.57
CA VAL A 76 -2.13 -2.86 -3.41
C VAL A 76 -2.60 -3.76 -4.56
N GLU A 77 -1.99 -4.92 -4.70
CA GLU A 77 -2.17 -5.81 -5.85
C GLU A 77 -1.86 -5.16 -7.20
N VAL A 78 -0.87 -4.27 -7.19
CA VAL A 78 -0.38 -3.63 -8.42
C VAL A 78 0.50 -4.61 -9.16
N ASP A 79 0.09 -4.97 -10.37
CA ASP A 79 0.83 -5.90 -11.22
C ASP A 79 2.18 -5.33 -11.66
N LYS A 80 3.16 -6.22 -11.93
CA LYS A 80 4.51 -5.83 -12.36
C LYS A 80 4.59 -5.31 -13.78
N GLN A 81 3.58 -5.60 -14.59
CA GLN A 81 3.61 -5.33 -16.02
C GLN A 81 2.96 -3.99 -16.37
N ASP A 82 2.99 -3.65 -17.62
CA ASP A 82 2.64 -2.40 -18.31
C ASP A 82 1.36 -1.69 -17.86
N ASP A 83 0.58 -2.34 -17.04
CA ASP A 83 -0.71 -1.92 -16.49
C ASP A 83 -0.60 -0.66 -15.62
N ILE A 84 0.54 -0.50 -14.93
CA ILE A 84 0.85 0.71 -14.17
C ILE A 84 0.77 1.95 -15.07
N TYR A 85 1.27 1.86 -16.30
CA TYR A 85 1.27 3.00 -17.24
C TYR A 85 -0.13 3.40 -17.70
N ILE A 86 -1.04 2.45 -17.88
CA ILE A 86 -2.41 2.75 -18.36
C ILE A 86 -3.20 3.47 -17.27
N MET A 87 -3.12 3.00 -16.04
CA MET A 87 -3.76 3.69 -14.90
C MET A 87 -3.11 5.04 -14.62
N LEU A 88 -1.78 5.09 -14.67
CA LEU A 88 -1.03 6.31 -14.48
C LEU A 88 -1.35 7.37 -15.54
N ASN A 89 -1.65 6.99 -16.78
CA ASN A 89 -2.00 7.97 -17.81
C ASN A 89 -3.26 8.79 -17.43
N ALA A 90 -4.24 8.20 -16.78
CA ALA A 90 -5.41 8.94 -16.32
C ALA A 90 -5.09 9.89 -15.14
N ILE A 91 -4.15 9.49 -14.25
CA ILE A 91 -3.74 10.26 -13.07
C ILE A 91 -2.54 11.17 -13.39
N VAL A 92 -1.54 10.67 -14.10
CA VAL A 92 -0.22 11.28 -14.35
C VAL A 92 -0.22 12.26 -15.51
N ASN A 93 -1.23 12.26 -16.39
CA ASN A 93 -1.37 13.30 -17.45
C ASN A 93 -1.35 14.73 -16.87
N GLN A 94 -1.46 14.89 -15.55
CA GLN A 94 -1.35 16.18 -14.88
C GLN A 94 0.09 16.54 -14.47
N LYS A 95 1.10 15.70 -14.71
CA LYS A 95 2.52 15.93 -14.32
C LYS A 95 2.73 16.35 -12.85
N LEU A 96 1.78 15.99 -11.97
CA LEU A 96 1.74 16.46 -10.58
C LEU A 96 2.18 15.40 -9.58
N PHE A 97 2.37 14.15 -10.02
CA PHE A 97 2.61 13.02 -9.12
C PHE A 97 3.99 12.40 -9.33
N ASP A 98 4.60 12.03 -8.21
CA ASP A 98 5.70 11.09 -8.17
C ASP A 98 5.23 9.76 -7.59
N ILE A 99 6.01 8.69 -7.84
CA ILE A 99 5.62 7.31 -7.57
C ILE A 99 6.65 6.64 -6.70
N VAL A 100 6.16 5.90 -5.70
CA VAL A 100 6.92 4.88 -4.98
C VAL A 100 6.26 3.54 -5.25
N TYR A 101 6.98 2.61 -5.88
CA TYR A 101 6.49 1.28 -6.19
C TYR A 101 7.45 0.21 -5.68
N TYR A 102 6.92 -0.75 -4.95
CA TYR A 102 7.66 -1.92 -4.48
C TYR A 102 6.98 -3.20 -4.95
N PRO A 103 7.57 -3.89 -5.94
CA PRO A 103 7.10 -5.20 -6.34
C PRO A 103 7.39 -6.24 -5.24
N ARG A 104 6.51 -7.22 -5.09
CA ARG A 104 6.74 -8.38 -4.26
C ARG A 104 7.55 -9.41 -5.07
N PRO A 105 8.65 -9.95 -4.52
CA PRO A 105 9.44 -10.97 -5.22
C PRO A 105 8.59 -12.21 -5.55
N HIS A 106 8.78 -12.75 -6.75
CA HIS A 106 8.17 -14.00 -7.22
C HIS A 106 6.63 -14.05 -7.26
N THR A 107 5.99 -12.90 -7.22
CA THR A 107 4.53 -12.76 -7.37
C THR A 107 4.23 -11.57 -8.27
N PRO A 108 3.06 -11.48 -8.90
CA PRO A 108 2.66 -10.30 -9.65
C PRO A 108 2.29 -9.11 -8.74
N LEU A 109 2.18 -9.35 -7.44
CA LEU A 109 1.72 -8.36 -6.47
C LEU A 109 2.76 -7.27 -6.22
N GLY A 110 2.28 -6.04 -6.09
CA GLY A 110 3.07 -4.89 -5.68
C GLY A 110 2.26 -3.93 -4.83
N ILE A 111 2.97 -3.02 -4.16
CA ILE A 111 2.39 -1.92 -3.39
C ILE A 111 2.89 -0.61 -3.99
N MET A 112 1.98 0.33 -4.22
CA MET A 112 2.28 1.60 -4.85
C MET A 112 1.68 2.77 -4.08
N LEU A 113 2.47 3.84 -3.98
CA LEU A 113 2.04 5.16 -3.54
C LEU A 113 2.31 6.15 -4.67
N LEU A 114 1.26 6.88 -5.10
CA LEU A 114 1.43 8.12 -5.83
C LEU A 114 1.18 9.28 -4.86
N TYR A 115 1.98 10.33 -4.94
CA TYR A 115 1.82 11.51 -4.12
C TYR A 115 2.00 12.78 -4.94
N ASN A 116 1.22 13.81 -4.61
CA ASN A 116 1.29 15.11 -5.27
C ASN A 116 2.61 15.82 -4.92
N ARG A 117 3.58 15.81 -5.85
CA ARG A 117 4.92 16.39 -5.65
C ARG A 117 4.93 17.92 -5.52
N VAL A 118 3.87 18.60 -5.91
CA VAL A 118 3.76 20.05 -5.72
C VAL A 118 3.47 20.37 -4.26
N LYS A 119 2.67 19.53 -3.59
CA LYS A 119 2.31 19.70 -2.18
C LYS A 119 3.28 19.01 -1.21
N PHE A 120 3.94 17.94 -1.65
CA PHE A 120 4.72 17.07 -0.76
C PHE A 120 6.07 16.69 -1.39
N LYS A 121 7.04 16.50 -0.52
CA LYS A 121 8.36 15.97 -0.83
C LYS A 121 8.54 14.62 -0.16
N LEU A 122 8.96 13.61 -0.92
CA LEU A 122 9.39 12.34 -0.34
C LEU A 122 10.76 12.52 0.32
N ILE A 123 10.82 12.23 1.60
CA ILE A 123 12.08 12.23 2.36
C ILE A 123 12.75 10.88 2.24
N LYS A 124 11.97 9.81 2.46
CA LYS A 124 12.46 8.43 2.41
C LYS A 124 11.32 7.47 2.14
N SER A 125 11.59 6.40 1.40
CA SER A 125 10.73 5.23 1.34
C SER A 125 11.52 3.95 1.58
N TYR A 126 10.89 2.96 2.19
CA TYR A 126 11.48 1.66 2.52
C TYR A 126 10.40 0.63 2.85
N LYS A 127 10.82 -0.60 3.09
CA LYS A 127 9.93 -1.72 3.41
C LYS A 127 10.03 -2.08 4.88
N TYR A 128 8.88 -2.28 5.54
CA TYR A 128 8.80 -3.12 6.74
C TYR A 128 8.52 -4.54 6.31
N TYR A 129 9.48 -5.43 6.44
CA TYR A 129 9.26 -6.84 6.19
C TYR A 129 8.39 -7.44 7.30
N LEU A 130 7.28 -8.08 6.93
CA LEU A 130 6.27 -8.59 7.85
C LEU A 130 6.30 -10.12 8.00
N GLY A 131 6.96 -10.82 7.11
CA GLY A 131 7.03 -12.28 7.10
C GLY A 131 8.40 -12.85 7.45
N ILE A 132 8.45 -14.18 7.64
CA ILE A 132 9.63 -14.93 8.00
C ILE A 132 10.36 -15.50 6.75
N ASN A 133 9.70 -15.56 5.59
CA ASN A 133 10.16 -16.17 4.36
C ASN A 133 10.42 -15.18 3.22
N ILE A 134 11.16 -15.58 2.18
CA ILE A 134 11.58 -14.75 1.04
C ILE A 134 10.41 -14.16 0.22
N ASN A 135 9.26 -14.83 0.17
CA ASN A 135 8.03 -14.33 -0.45
C ASN A 135 7.27 -13.43 0.52
N GLN A 136 7.98 -12.58 1.21
CA GLN A 136 7.48 -11.92 2.39
C GLN A 136 6.50 -10.82 2.03
N ASN A 137 5.39 -10.82 2.73
CA ASN A 137 4.56 -9.65 2.84
C ASN A 137 5.40 -8.53 3.46
N PHE A 138 5.25 -7.35 2.93
CA PHE A 138 5.87 -6.15 3.48
C PHE A 138 4.84 -5.01 3.50
N ALA A 139 5.10 -4.02 4.31
CA ALA A 139 4.45 -2.72 4.19
C ALA A 139 5.41 -1.74 3.50
N LEU A 140 4.88 -0.93 2.59
CA LEU A 140 5.56 0.24 2.06
C LEU A 140 5.46 1.34 3.11
N VAL A 141 6.58 1.92 3.48
CA VAL A 141 6.67 3.10 4.34
C VAL A 141 7.16 4.28 3.53
N ALA A 142 6.44 5.39 3.56
CA ALA A 142 6.86 6.65 2.96
C ALA A 142 6.83 7.76 4.02
N ILE A 143 7.98 8.36 4.30
CA ILE A 143 8.10 9.58 5.09
C ILE A 143 8.06 10.76 4.13
N LEU A 144 7.09 11.64 4.33
CA LEU A 144 6.83 12.81 3.50
C LEU A 144 6.90 14.10 4.33
N GLN A 145 7.18 15.18 3.64
CA GLN A 145 7.23 16.54 4.15
C GLN A 145 6.26 17.40 3.36
N GLU A 146 5.52 18.27 4.01
CA GLU A 146 4.73 19.28 3.32
C GLU A 146 5.65 20.38 2.73
N ASN A 147 5.50 20.69 1.43
CA ASN A 147 6.33 21.71 0.79
C ASN A 147 6.05 23.12 1.35
N PHE A 148 4.80 23.40 1.72
CA PHE A 148 4.39 24.70 2.27
C PHE A 148 4.62 24.83 3.78
N PHE A 149 4.85 23.71 4.47
CA PHE A 149 5.12 23.62 5.90
C PHE A 149 6.32 22.71 6.15
N PRO A 150 7.56 23.18 5.93
CA PRO A 150 8.76 22.34 5.89
C PRO A 150 9.12 21.66 7.21
N ASN A 151 8.50 22.05 8.32
CA ASN A 151 8.64 21.35 9.60
C ASN A 151 7.57 20.29 9.84
N ASN A 152 6.63 20.12 8.90
CA ASN A 152 5.55 19.16 9.03
C ASN A 152 5.90 17.86 8.28
N PHE A 153 6.33 16.86 9.03
CA PHE A 153 6.62 15.53 8.55
C PHE A 153 5.52 14.57 8.97
N PHE A 154 5.23 13.60 8.10
CA PHE A 154 4.25 12.56 8.35
C PHE A 154 4.63 11.27 7.61
N ALA A 155 3.98 10.17 7.95
CA ALA A 155 4.20 8.90 7.29
C ALA A 155 2.92 8.32 6.74
N ILE A 156 3.03 7.69 5.56
CA ILE A 156 2.02 6.79 5.00
C ILE A 156 2.60 5.39 4.98
N ILE A 157 1.88 4.44 5.56
CA ILE A 157 2.22 3.02 5.60
C ILE A 157 1.13 2.27 4.85
N ILE A 158 1.52 1.54 3.81
CA ILE A 158 0.59 0.77 2.98
C ILE A 158 0.92 -0.70 3.12
N THR A 159 -0.06 -1.53 3.44
CA THR A 159 0.14 -2.96 3.65
C THR A 159 -0.91 -3.82 2.94
N HIS A 160 -0.53 -5.06 2.65
CA HIS A 160 -1.44 -6.10 2.18
C HIS A 160 -1.07 -7.39 2.89
N LEU A 161 -1.88 -7.80 3.87
CA LEU A 161 -1.64 -8.97 4.68
C LEU A 161 -2.01 -10.26 3.94
N THR A 162 -1.56 -11.39 4.46
CA THR A 162 -1.79 -12.70 3.84
C THR A 162 -3.28 -13.03 3.76
N ALA A 163 -3.75 -13.38 2.56
CA ALA A 163 -5.13 -13.78 2.30
C ALA A 163 -5.51 -15.14 2.92
N PHE A 164 -6.80 -15.45 2.90
CA PHE A 164 -7.51 -16.65 3.32
C PHE A 164 -7.61 -16.86 4.84
N ASP A 165 -8.77 -17.36 5.31
CA ASP A 165 -9.12 -17.52 6.73
C ASP A 165 -8.13 -18.39 7.50
N LYS A 166 -7.64 -19.48 6.90
CA LYS A 166 -6.63 -20.37 7.50
C LYS A 166 -5.33 -19.66 7.91
N ASN A 167 -5.11 -18.44 7.43
CA ASN A 167 -3.90 -17.65 7.66
C ASN A 167 -4.04 -16.61 8.78
N GLU A 168 -5.08 -16.62 9.58
CA GLU A 168 -5.28 -15.62 10.65
C GLU A 168 -4.06 -15.48 11.57
N LYS A 169 -3.49 -16.59 12.01
CA LYS A 169 -2.26 -16.57 12.83
C LYS A 169 -1.08 -15.88 12.12
N ALA A 170 -1.00 -16.01 10.80
CA ALA A 170 0.03 -15.32 10.01
C ALA A 170 -0.22 -13.81 9.99
N ARG A 171 -1.47 -13.37 9.80
CA ARG A 171 -1.86 -11.95 9.83
C ARG A 171 -1.59 -11.31 11.18
N ILE A 172 -1.90 -12.00 12.29
CA ILE A 172 -1.58 -11.54 13.64
C ILE A 172 -0.07 -11.33 13.79
N LYS A 173 0.75 -12.29 13.36
CA LYS A 173 2.22 -12.15 13.37
C LYS A 173 2.69 -10.99 12.50
N GLN A 174 2.11 -10.82 11.32
CA GLN A 174 2.44 -9.72 10.41
C GLN A 174 2.10 -8.36 11.01
N THR A 175 0.94 -8.22 11.65
CA THR A 175 0.53 -6.99 12.32
C THR A 175 1.45 -6.69 13.52
N ASN A 176 1.78 -7.69 14.33
CA ASN A 176 2.75 -7.54 15.40
C ASN A 176 4.13 -7.09 14.86
N LYS A 177 4.57 -7.69 13.75
CA LYS A 177 5.84 -7.29 13.11
C LYS A 177 5.81 -5.87 12.56
N LEU A 178 4.65 -5.42 12.03
CA LEU A 178 4.45 -4.03 11.63
C LEU A 178 4.72 -3.08 12.80
N PHE A 179 4.11 -3.34 13.96
CA PHE A 179 4.27 -2.51 15.15
C PHE A 179 5.65 -2.64 15.80
N TYR A 180 6.26 -3.82 15.77
CA TYR A 180 7.66 -3.99 16.14
C TYR A 180 8.59 -3.10 15.29
N ASN A 181 8.42 -3.13 13.97
CA ASN A 181 9.22 -2.31 13.07
C ASN A 181 8.97 -0.81 13.33
N LEU A 182 7.72 -0.41 13.52
CA LEU A 182 7.36 0.98 13.82
C LEU A 182 7.98 1.45 15.15
N ALA A 183 7.91 0.63 16.21
CA ALA A 183 8.50 0.93 17.52
C ALA A 183 10.02 1.13 17.47
N ASN A 184 10.71 0.44 16.56
CA ASN A 184 12.17 0.46 16.43
C ASN A 184 12.67 1.30 15.25
N ASP A 185 11.80 2.13 14.64
CA ASP A 185 12.16 2.91 13.47
C ASP A 185 12.90 4.21 13.84
N ASN A 186 14.21 4.21 13.59
CA ASN A 186 15.04 5.37 13.83
C ASN A 186 14.71 6.58 12.93
N MET A 187 14.22 6.34 11.71
CA MET A 187 13.82 7.42 10.80
C MET A 187 12.57 8.13 11.30
N MET A 188 11.57 7.37 11.76
CA MET A 188 10.36 7.94 12.38
C MET A 188 10.72 8.79 13.60
N ARG A 189 11.65 8.33 14.44
CA ARG A 189 12.15 9.07 15.61
C ARG A 189 12.93 10.32 15.21
N GLN A 190 13.84 10.20 14.24
CA GLN A 190 14.69 11.30 13.75
C GLN A 190 13.85 12.47 13.22
N TYR A 191 12.81 12.20 12.45
CA TYR A 191 11.91 13.21 11.90
C TYR A 191 10.76 13.55 12.83
N LYS A 192 10.74 13.01 14.05
CA LYS A 192 9.69 13.25 15.06
C LYS A 192 8.28 13.04 14.50
N ILE A 193 8.11 11.96 13.74
CA ILE A 193 6.84 11.66 13.09
C ILE A 193 5.76 11.46 14.17
N ASN A 194 4.71 12.24 14.10
CA ASN A 194 3.55 12.18 14.99
C ASN A 194 2.21 12.11 14.22
N LYS A 195 2.29 12.04 12.90
CA LYS A 195 1.16 11.94 11.99
C LYS A 195 1.41 10.72 11.12
N ILE A 196 0.66 9.65 11.36
CA ILE A 196 0.80 8.39 10.61
C ILE A 196 -0.56 7.98 10.07
N ILE A 197 -0.57 7.63 8.79
CA ILE A 197 -1.70 6.98 8.12
C ILE A 197 -1.27 5.56 7.82
N ILE A 198 -2.04 4.57 8.27
CA ILE A 198 -1.87 3.16 7.88
C ILE A 198 -3.07 2.79 7.03
N CYS A 199 -2.86 2.37 5.80
CA CYS A 199 -3.93 1.86 4.95
C CYS A 199 -3.54 0.51 4.35
N GLY A 200 -4.54 -0.32 4.06
CA GLY A 200 -4.26 -1.62 3.50
C GLY A 200 -5.46 -2.54 3.45
N ASP A 201 -5.29 -3.58 2.64
CA ASP A 201 -6.08 -4.79 2.70
C ASP A 201 -5.48 -5.68 3.80
N LEU A 202 -6.18 -5.78 4.92
CA LEU A 202 -5.76 -6.61 6.05
C LEU A 202 -6.23 -8.06 5.91
N ASN A 203 -7.07 -8.37 4.91
CA ASN A 203 -7.65 -9.70 4.69
C ASN A 203 -8.32 -10.28 5.95
N THR A 204 -8.90 -9.42 6.77
CA THR A 204 -9.53 -9.81 8.06
C THR A 204 -10.64 -8.85 8.45
N ASN A 205 -11.60 -9.38 9.20
CA ASN A 205 -12.77 -8.63 9.64
C ASN A 205 -12.46 -7.61 10.77
N PRO A 206 -13.38 -6.66 11.04
CA PRO A 206 -13.19 -5.61 12.05
C PRO A 206 -12.98 -6.09 13.48
N ASP A 207 -13.50 -7.25 13.84
CA ASP A 207 -13.40 -7.84 15.19
C ASP A 207 -12.14 -8.67 15.42
N SER A 208 -11.26 -8.77 14.40
CA SER A 208 -10.02 -9.54 14.48
C SER A 208 -8.99 -8.96 15.44
N GLU A 209 -8.08 -9.81 15.91
CA GLU A 209 -6.95 -9.39 16.74
C GLU A 209 -6.02 -8.40 16.02
N CYS A 210 -5.92 -8.48 14.69
CA CYS A 210 -5.14 -7.54 13.89
C CYS A 210 -5.69 -6.11 14.01
N VAL A 211 -7.00 -5.94 13.84
CA VAL A 211 -7.66 -4.63 13.96
C VAL A 211 -7.60 -4.14 15.40
N LYS A 212 -7.86 -5.01 16.39
CA LYS A 212 -7.74 -4.66 17.81
C LYS A 212 -6.33 -4.16 18.18
N LEU A 213 -5.28 -4.81 17.66
CA LEU A 213 -3.91 -4.38 17.91
C LEU A 213 -3.63 -2.99 17.31
N ILE A 214 -4.14 -2.68 16.13
CA ILE A 214 -3.99 -1.35 15.51
C ILE A 214 -4.70 -0.29 16.37
N LEU A 215 -5.94 -0.54 16.77
CA LEU A 215 -6.72 0.36 17.61
C LEU A 215 -6.08 0.54 19.00
N GLY A 216 -5.55 -0.53 19.58
CA GLY A 216 -4.85 -0.53 20.88
C GLY A 216 -3.56 0.32 20.86
N ASN A 217 -3.01 0.58 19.67
CA ASN A 217 -1.88 1.50 19.47
C ASN A 217 -2.31 2.96 19.18
N ASN A 218 -3.49 3.36 19.65
CA ASN A 218 -4.05 4.71 19.50
C ASN A 218 -4.27 5.19 18.06
N PHE A 219 -4.44 4.25 17.14
CA PHE A 219 -4.96 4.58 15.80
C PHE A 219 -6.48 4.55 15.80
N LYS A 220 -7.08 5.40 14.99
CA LYS A 220 -8.53 5.44 14.76
C LYS A 220 -8.84 5.01 13.34
N SER A 221 -9.85 4.17 13.16
CA SER A 221 -10.34 3.86 11.82
C SER A 221 -11.11 5.04 11.25
N VAL A 222 -10.81 5.40 10.00
CA VAL A 222 -11.53 6.45 9.26
C VAL A 222 -12.97 6.06 9.01
N PHE A 223 -13.21 4.79 8.69
CA PHE A 223 -14.54 4.23 8.48
C PHE A 223 -14.98 3.47 9.72
N ASP A 224 -16.25 3.63 10.08
CA ASP A 224 -16.80 2.99 11.27
C ASP A 224 -16.69 1.47 11.15
N ILE A 225 -15.98 0.85 12.11
CA ILE A 225 -15.79 -0.60 12.15
C ILE A 225 -16.85 -1.31 12.99
N ASN A 226 -17.59 -0.56 13.82
CA ASN A 226 -18.64 -1.10 14.68
C ASN A 226 -20.02 -1.06 14.02
N ASN A 227 -20.15 -0.33 12.92
CA ASN A 227 -21.41 -0.25 12.19
C ASN A 227 -21.66 -1.58 11.46
N LYS A 228 -22.70 -2.29 11.89
CA LYS A 228 -23.17 -3.56 11.31
C LYS A 228 -24.15 -3.34 10.15
N ASP A 229 -24.29 -2.11 9.66
CA ASP A 229 -25.12 -1.86 8.49
C ASP A 229 -24.60 -2.67 7.30
N ASP A 230 -25.51 -3.26 6.56
CA ASP A 230 -25.22 -4.06 5.36
C ASP A 230 -24.39 -3.33 4.30
N ASN A 231 -24.23 -2.02 4.43
CA ASN A 231 -23.49 -1.14 3.52
C ASN A 231 -22.06 -0.80 3.98
N ASN A 232 -21.50 -1.48 4.98
CA ASN A 232 -20.16 -1.21 5.49
C ASN A 232 -19.15 -2.31 5.13
N TYR A 233 -19.08 -2.65 3.86
CA TYR A 233 -18.18 -3.65 3.30
C TYR A 233 -17.22 -3.02 2.29
N THR A 234 -16.10 -3.68 2.04
CA THR A 234 -15.05 -3.20 1.12
C THR A 234 -14.65 -4.21 0.07
N ILE A 235 -15.12 -5.45 0.19
CA ILE A 235 -14.92 -6.52 -0.80
C ILE A 235 -16.24 -7.25 -1.06
N VAL A 236 -16.47 -7.62 -2.33
CA VAL A 236 -17.65 -8.38 -2.77
C VAL A 236 -17.18 -9.54 -3.61
N ILE A 237 -17.29 -10.73 -3.07
CA ILE A 237 -16.91 -11.98 -3.74
C ILE A 237 -18.12 -12.88 -3.98
N ASP A 238 -18.18 -13.53 -5.13
CA ASP A 238 -19.15 -14.59 -5.41
C ASP A 238 -18.47 -15.94 -5.16
N THR A 239 -18.99 -16.71 -4.23
CA THR A 239 -18.47 -18.04 -3.93
C THR A 239 -19.37 -19.13 -4.48
N ILE A 240 -18.79 -20.30 -4.80
CA ILE A 240 -19.55 -21.45 -5.37
C ILE A 240 -20.62 -21.92 -4.37
N ASP A 241 -20.26 -22.01 -3.09
CA ASP A 241 -21.08 -22.67 -2.08
C ASP A 241 -22.05 -21.72 -1.38
N GLU A 242 -21.65 -20.44 -1.18
CA GLU A 242 -22.38 -19.51 -0.32
C GLU A 242 -22.93 -18.28 -1.09
N GLY A 243 -22.65 -18.17 -2.41
CA GLY A 243 -23.10 -17.05 -3.23
C GLY A 243 -22.32 -15.76 -2.93
N ILE A 244 -22.98 -14.61 -3.03
CA ILE A 244 -22.36 -13.29 -2.85
C ILE A 244 -22.03 -13.05 -1.37
N LYS A 245 -20.76 -12.86 -1.07
CA LYS A 245 -20.26 -12.43 0.25
C LYS A 245 -19.79 -10.97 0.20
N LYS A 246 -20.19 -10.21 1.20
CA LYS A 246 -19.78 -8.84 1.43
C LYS A 246 -18.97 -8.79 2.72
N LEU A 247 -17.69 -8.45 2.62
CA LEU A 247 -16.76 -8.47 3.76
C LEU A 247 -16.07 -7.11 3.89
N LYS A 248 -15.48 -6.81 5.04
CA LYS A 248 -14.71 -5.60 5.28
C LYS A 248 -13.26 -5.96 5.56
N PHE A 249 -12.40 -5.85 4.57
CA PHE A 249 -10.99 -6.20 4.63
C PHE A 249 -10.06 -5.02 4.45
N ASP A 250 -10.57 -3.92 3.90
CA ASP A 250 -9.80 -2.72 3.60
C ASP A 250 -10.02 -1.65 4.66
N TYR A 251 -8.95 -0.99 5.05
CA TYR A 251 -8.96 -0.03 6.14
C TYR A 251 -8.05 1.17 5.84
N ILE A 252 -8.44 2.32 6.42
CA ILE A 252 -7.57 3.48 6.61
C ILE A 252 -7.60 3.80 8.10
N PHE A 253 -6.45 3.73 8.75
CA PHE A 253 -6.27 4.14 10.15
C PHE A 253 -5.40 5.38 10.22
N ILE A 254 -5.70 6.25 11.16
CA ILE A 254 -5.00 7.52 11.38
C ILE A 254 -4.57 7.65 12.84
N SER A 255 -3.41 8.27 13.06
CA SER A 255 -2.99 8.71 14.39
C SER A 255 -3.79 9.94 14.86
N GLU A 256 -3.72 10.27 16.16
CA GLU A 256 -4.53 11.32 16.78
C GLU A 256 -4.36 12.72 16.18
N ASN A 257 -3.20 13.03 15.61
CA ASN A 257 -2.89 14.34 15.04
C ASN A 257 -3.40 14.52 13.59
N ILE A 258 -4.34 13.69 13.18
CA ILE A 258 -5.02 13.76 11.87
C ILE A 258 -6.52 13.86 12.11
N ASN A 259 -7.16 14.86 11.51
CA ASN A 259 -8.60 15.08 11.61
C ASN A 259 -9.29 14.78 10.27
N ILE A 260 -10.29 13.93 10.28
CA ILE A 260 -11.09 13.59 9.11
C ILE A 260 -12.14 14.68 8.87
N LYS A 261 -12.21 15.13 7.63
CA LYS A 261 -13.19 16.12 7.15
C LYS A 261 -14.32 15.50 6.36
N ASN A 262 -13.97 14.49 5.55
CA ASN A 262 -14.92 13.77 4.73
C ASN A 262 -14.43 12.35 4.47
N LYS A 263 -15.36 11.43 4.21
CA LYS A 263 -15.09 10.06 3.81
C LYS A 263 -16.16 9.58 2.83
N ILE A 264 -15.73 8.84 1.82
CA ILE A 264 -16.63 8.28 0.80
C ILE A 264 -16.31 6.79 0.64
N LEU A 265 -17.37 6.00 0.69
CA LEU A 265 -17.40 4.61 0.30
C LEU A 265 -18.46 4.50 -0.80
N PRO A 266 -18.10 4.20 -2.05
CA PRO A 266 -19.01 4.34 -3.21
C PRO A 266 -20.02 3.19 -3.34
N ILE A 267 -20.56 2.71 -2.23
CA ILE A 267 -21.47 1.55 -2.20
C ILE A 267 -22.80 1.85 -2.87
N ASN A 268 -23.32 3.06 -2.72
CA ASN A 268 -24.68 3.42 -3.15
C ASN A 268 -24.87 3.51 -4.68
N TYR A 269 -23.78 3.41 -5.45
CA TYR A 269 -23.79 3.61 -6.90
C TYR A 269 -23.55 2.33 -7.68
N LEU A 270 -23.37 1.20 -7.01
CA LEU A 270 -22.88 -0.02 -7.63
C LEU A 270 -23.89 -1.14 -7.44
N ASP A 271 -24.22 -1.78 -8.56
CA ASP A 271 -24.98 -3.02 -8.53
C ASP A 271 -24.04 -4.18 -8.19
N PHE A 272 -24.17 -4.70 -6.97
CA PHE A 272 -23.35 -5.80 -6.46
C PHE A 272 -24.07 -7.16 -6.50
N GLU A 273 -25.27 -7.24 -7.04
CA GLU A 273 -26.07 -8.49 -7.05
C GLU A 273 -25.37 -9.62 -7.80
N LYS A 274 -24.47 -9.28 -8.72
CA LYS A 274 -23.71 -10.25 -9.51
C LYS A 274 -22.26 -10.44 -9.06
N GLY A 275 -21.86 -9.79 -7.96
CA GLY A 275 -20.46 -9.78 -7.53
C GLY A 275 -19.59 -8.78 -8.28
N LEU A 276 -18.29 -8.75 -7.93
CA LEU A 276 -17.27 -7.91 -8.52
C LEU A 276 -16.06 -8.75 -8.98
N PRO A 277 -15.27 -8.28 -9.99
CA PRO A 277 -15.52 -7.14 -10.87
C PRO A 277 -16.73 -7.36 -11.79
N ASN A 278 -17.35 -6.27 -12.28
CA ASN A 278 -18.51 -6.37 -13.18
C ASN A 278 -18.45 -5.33 -14.31
N GLU A 279 -19.56 -5.13 -15.03
CA GLU A 279 -19.63 -4.19 -16.15
C GLU A 279 -19.32 -2.73 -15.78
N ASN A 280 -19.45 -2.36 -14.51
CA ASN A 280 -19.31 -0.98 -14.02
C ASN A 280 -18.14 -0.77 -13.06
N PHE A 281 -17.56 -1.88 -12.54
CA PHE A 281 -16.54 -1.77 -11.51
C PHE A 281 -15.38 -2.77 -11.72
N PRO A 282 -14.10 -2.30 -11.69
CA PRO A 282 -12.97 -3.09 -12.20
C PRO A 282 -12.27 -3.99 -11.18
N SER A 283 -12.61 -3.91 -9.89
CA SER A 283 -12.00 -4.70 -8.81
C SER A 283 -13.08 -5.38 -7.99
N ASP A 284 -12.77 -6.48 -7.35
CA ASP A 284 -13.60 -7.11 -6.32
C ASP A 284 -13.56 -6.32 -4.99
N HIS A 285 -12.61 -5.42 -4.84
CA HIS A 285 -12.52 -4.46 -3.74
C HIS A 285 -13.06 -3.09 -4.11
N ILE A 286 -13.66 -2.42 -3.13
CA ILE A 286 -14.21 -1.06 -3.23
C ILE A 286 -13.21 -0.08 -2.67
N TYR A 287 -12.93 1.03 -3.38
CA TYR A 287 -11.99 2.02 -2.89
C TYR A 287 -12.50 2.76 -1.66
N LEU A 288 -11.57 3.14 -0.78
CA LEU A 288 -11.79 4.01 0.35
C LEU A 288 -11.24 5.40 0.02
N PHE A 289 -12.05 6.43 0.16
CA PHE A 289 -11.62 7.81 -0.04
C PHE A 289 -11.84 8.62 1.22
N THR A 290 -10.88 9.47 1.57
CA THR A 290 -10.98 10.37 2.73
C THR A 290 -10.35 11.72 2.46
N GLU A 291 -10.96 12.76 3.02
CA GLU A 291 -10.38 14.10 3.14
C GLU A 291 -9.97 14.31 4.58
N PHE A 292 -8.78 14.81 4.80
CA PHE A 292 -8.23 15.01 6.14
C PHE A 292 -7.41 16.30 6.25
N GLN A 293 -7.16 16.72 7.48
CA GLN A 293 -6.24 17.80 7.84
C GLN A 293 -5.28 17.31 8.90
N PHE A 294 -4.04 17.76 8.81
CA PHE A 294 -3.11 17.61 9.94
C PHE A 294 -3.48 18.61 11.03
N CYS A 295 -3.42 18.17 12.27
CA CYS A 295 -3.65 19.01 13.43
C CYS A 295 -2.33 19.29 14.13
N GLU A 296 -2.17 20.50 14.68
CA GLU A 296 -1.12 20.71 15.66
C GLU A 296 -1.45 19.89 16.92
N PRO A 297 -0.44 19.23 17.51
CA PRO A 297 -0.66 18.43 18.69
C PRO A 297 -1.16 19.30 19.84
N LYS A 298 -2.37 19.01 20.33
CA LYS A 298 -3.01 19.80 21.39
C LYS A 298 -2.19 19.90 22.69
N ASN A 299 -1.24 18.97 22.91
CA ASN A 299 -0.37 18.91 24.10
C ASN A 299 1.02 18.35 23.75
N GLN A 300 1.63 18.68 22.61
CA GLN A 300 2.89 18.08 22.16
C GLN A 300 2.88 16.54 22.24
N THR A 301 1.72 15.91 22.03
CA THR A 301 1.61 14.47 22.04
C THR A 301 2.28 13.91 20.80
N PHE A 302 3.56 13.62 20.95
CA PHE A 302 4.30 12.82 19.99
C PHE A 302 3.85 11.36 20.13
N ILE A 303 3.88 10.63 19.02
CA ILE A 303 3.75 9.17 19.12
C ILE A 303 4.90 8.68 19.99
N ASP A 304 4.55 8.11 21.12
CA ASP A 304 5.53 7.49 22.01
C ASP A 304 5.87 6.09 21.49
N PHE A 305 6.91 6.03 20.68
CA PHE A 305 7.36 4.79 20.05
C PHE A 305 7.74 3.71 21.07
N ASP A 306 8.06 4.10 22.31
CA ASP A 306 8.43 3.15 23.38
C ASP A 306 7.17 2.52 24.03
N LYS A 307 6.01 3.14 23.84
CA LYS A 307 4.72 2.63 24.30
C LYS A 307 3.95 1.85 23.23
N ILE A 308 4.49 1.69 22.02
CA ILE A 308 3.85 0.89 20.99
C ILE A 308 3.70 -0.55 21.47
N ILE A 309 2.47 -1.07 21.36
CA ILE A 309 2.10 -2.41 21.78
C ILE A 309 2.36 -3.39 20.65
N TYR A 310 3.10 -4.44 20.95
CA TYR A 310 3.29 -5.62 20.09
C TYR A 310 3.67 -6.82 20.96
N ASP A 311 3.49 -8.03 20.45
CA ASP A 311 3.84 -9.24 21.19
C ASP A 311 5.37 -9.43 21.26
N LYS A 312 5.95 -9.11 22.41
CA LYS A 312 7.39 -9.22 22.67
C LYS A 312 7.90 -10.66 22.76
N SER A 313 7.02 -11.65 22.89
CA SER A 313 7.41 -13.06 22.91
C SER A 313 7.81 -13.59 21.52
N ILE A 314 7.39 -12.90 20.45
CA ILE A 314 7.76 -13.24 19.10
C ILE A 314 9.21 -12.82 18.85
N ASN A 315 10.08 -13.79 18.56
CA ASN A 315 11.47 -13.48 18.22
C ASN A 315 11.58 -12.93 16.79
N TYR A 316 11.59 -11.61 16.66
CA TYR A 316 11.67 -10.91 15.38
C TYR A 316 13.09 -10.84 14.79
N GLU A 317 14.12 -11.06 15.61
CA GLU A 317 15.53 -10.97 15.17
C GLU A 317 15.97 -12.13 14.27
N LEU A 318 15.39 -13.31 14.45
CA LEU A 318 15.69 -14.48 13.63
C LEU A 318 15.36 -14.29 12.14
N SER A 319 14.49 -13.35 11.80
CA SER A 319 14.17 -13.05 10.40
C SER A 319 15.28 -12.28 9.67
N MET A 320 16.05 -11.45 10.37
CA MET A 320 17.16 -10.69 9.78
C MET A 320 18.42 -11.52 9.57
N THR A 321 18.71 -12.45 10.48
CA THR A 321 19.91 -13.30 10.37
C THR A 321 19.81 -14.35 9.24
N ASN A 322 18.60 -14.81 8.93
CA ASN A 322 18.37 -15.72 7.80
C ASN A 322 18.47 -15.02 6.44
N ASP A 323 18.11 -13.74 6.33
CA ASP A 323 18.27 -12.98 5.10
C ASP A 323 19.75 -12.75 4.77
N ASN A 324 20.59 -12.46 5.77
CA ASN A 324 22.03 -12.34 5.58
C ASN A 324 22.69 -13.67 5.19
N LYS A 325 22.25 -14.80 5.76
CA LYS A 325 22.71 -16.14 5.35
C LYS A 325 22.28 -16.48 3.92
N LYS A 326 21.08 -16.08 3.50
CA LYS A 326 20.59 -16.32 2.13
C LYS A 326 21.24 -15.41 1.09
N ILE A 327 21.50 -14.15 1.42
CA ILE A 327 22.26 -13.24 0.55
C ILE A 327 23.67 -13.80 0.31
N ASN A 328 24.30 -14.34 1.34
CA ASN A 328 25.61 -15.01 1.21
C ASN A 328 25.51 -16.31 0.42
N TYR A 329 24.45 -17.11 0.59
CA TYR A 329 24.21 -18.32 -0.21
C TYR A 329 24.04 -18.00 -1.70
N PHE A 330 23.31 -16.94 -2.05
CA PHE A 330 23.15 -16.51 -3.45
C PHE A 330 24.39 -15.85 -4.02
N LYS A 331 25.22 -15.18 -3.23
CA LYS A 331 26.53 -14.66 -3.66
C LYS A 331 27.48 -15.81 -3.96
N ASN A 332 27.60 -16.78 -3.04
CA ASN A 332 28.46 -17.95 -3.22
C ASN A 332 28.06 -18.80 -4.43
N ASN A 333 26.76 -19.05 -4.64
CA ASN A 333 26.26 -19.78 -5.81
C ASN A 333 26.46 -19.01 -7.14
N LYS A 334 26.50 -17.68 -7.13
CA LYS A 334 26.85 -16.89 -8.32
C LYS A 334 28.34 -17.00 -8.63
N GLU A 335 29.19 -17.01 -7.63
CA GLU A 335 30.64 -17.19 -7.79
C GLU A 335 30.99 -18.63 -8.26
N GLU A 336 30.40 -19.67 -7.65
CA GLU A 336 30.57 -21.06 -8.12
C GLU A 336 30.08 -21.28 -9.56
N ASN A 337 28.97 -20.65 -9.97
CA ASN A 337 28.48 -20.74 -11.34
C ASN A 337 29.36 -19.96 -12.34
N LYS A 338 30.05 -18.94 -11.89
CA LYS A 338 31.01 -18.19 -12.69
C LYS A 338 32.27 -18.97 -12.91
N GLU A 339 32.81 -19.59 -11.85
CA GLU A 339 33.96 -20.52 -11.92
C GLU A 339 33.68 -21.77 -12.79
N LYS A 340 32.48 -22.36 -12.67
CA LYS A 340 32.10 -23.53 -13.51
C LYS A 340 31.99 -23.12 -15.00
N LYS A 341 31.57 -21.92 -15.33
CA LYS A 341 31.55 -21.42 -16.72
C LYS A 341 32.96 -21.14 -17.25
N GLU A 342 33.85 -20.59 -16.43
CA GLU A 342 35.24 -20.35 -16.82
C GLU A 342 36.02 -21.66 -17.02
N ILE A 343 35.77 -22.65 -16.17
CA ILE A 343 36.38 -23.99 -16.32
C ILE A 343 35.86 -24.69 -17.59
N LYS A 344 34.57 -24.51 -17.94
CA LYS A 344 34.02 -25.12 -19.16
C LYS A 344 34.53 -24.42 -20.41
N GLY A 345 34.62 -23.09 -20.41
CA GLY A 345 35.21 -22.32 -21.52
C GLY A 345 36.70 -22.65 -21.77
N ASN A 346 37.48 -22.87 -20.69
CA ASN A 346 38.88 -23.25 -20.80
C ASN A 346 39.07 -24.70 -21.28
N LYS A 347 38.11 -25.62 -21.03
CA LYS A 347 38.13 -26.99 -21.59
C LYS A 347 37.82 -26.98 -23.09
N GLU A 348 36.81 -26.28 -23.51
CA GLU A 348 36.44 -26.15 -24.93
C GLU A 348 37.59 -25.53 -25.75
N MET A 349 38.26 -24.48 -25.23
CA MET A 349 39.40 -23.85 -25.86
C MET A 349 40.63 -24.76 -25.97
N ASN A 350 40.81 -25.71 -25.02
CA ASN A 350 41.93 -26.67 -25.06
C ASN A 350 41.65 -27.89 -25.97
N GLU A 351 40.38 -28.21 -26.24
CA GLU A 351 40.00 -29.25 -27.23
C GLU A 351 40.17 -28.72 -28.63
N ASP A 352 39.77 -27.50 -28.93
CA ASP A 352 40.01 -26.86 -30.26
C ASP A 352 41.49 -26.67 -30.61
N LEU A 353 42.37 -26.53 -29.60
CA LEU A 353 43.83 -26.46 -29.82
C LEU A 353 44.49 -27.82 -30.06
N LYS A 354 43.83 -28.93 -29.73
CA LYS A 354 44.34 -30.30 -30.03
C LYS A 354 43.98 -30.76 -31.44
N ASP A 355 42.80 -30.37 -31.91
CA ASP A 355 42.36 -30.73 -33.28
C ASP A 355 43.10 -29.97 -34.38
N ASN A 356 43.68 -28.80 -34.08
CA ASN A 356 44.48 -28.00 -35.02
C ASN A 356 45.98 -28.44 -35.09
N LYS A 357 46.42 -29.48 -34.39
CA LYS A 357 47.79 -30.02 -34.45
C LYS A 357 47.94 -31.31 -35.29
N ASN A 358 46.85 -31.76 -35.93
CA ASN A 358 46.82 -32.97 -36.74
C ASN A 358 46.43 -32.69 -38.21
N ILE A 359 46.83 -31.52 -38.74
CA ILE A 359 46.80 -31.24 -40.16
C ILE A 359 48.22 -30.92 -40.63
#